data_113ad1aa8ad8dc4e6961ba439c33b216
#
_entry.id   113ad1aa8ad8dc4e6961ba439c33b216
#
_cell.length_a   1.000
_cell.length_b   1.000
_cell.length_c   1.000
_cell.angle_alpha   90.00
_cell.angle_beta   90.00
_cell.angle_gamma   90.00
#
_symmetry.space_group_name_H-M   'P 1'
#
loop_
_entity.id
_entity.type
_entity.pdbx_description
1 polymer ?
#
loop_
_entity_poly.entity_id
_entity_poly.type
_entity_poly.pdbx_seq_one_letter_code
_entity_poly.pdbx_strand_id
1 'polypeptide(L)'
;MIVFDGSGSMSEIGFNRLGAPRIFEAREAIRKAVPGIAESRRLGLIIYGPGERSACDNVNLRFSPAWDSAEPIIGEVESLWPSGATPLTEAVRQAAEVLDWRHRPGAVVLVTDGKETCGGTPCALAEEFARSGADFTVHVIGFKVRGDHFNLSAGSDDGIVSVARCLADGTGGRYETAETAQDLVAALRLTLGCNLYGSLEDGSRRIQ
;
A
#
# COMPACT_ATOMS: atom_id res chain seq x y z
N MET A 1 9.50 -0.22 -2.34
CA MET A 1 9.14 -1.36 -1.44
C MET A 1 7.64 -1.54 -1.46
N ILE A 2 7.15 -2.75 -1.70
CA ILE A 2 5.74 -3.10 -1.54
C ILE A 2 5.54 -3.59 -0.11
N VAL A 3 4.54 -3.05 0.57
CA VAL A 3 4.03 -3.53 1.86
C VAL A 3 2.63 -4.07 1.60
N PHE A 4 2.47 -5.38 1.71
CA PHE A 4 1.26 -6.07 1.29
C PHE A 4 0.50 -6.63 2.50
N ASP A 5 -0.79 -6.35 2.54
CA ASP A 5 -1.71 -6.80 3.57
C ASP A 5 -2.05 -8.29 3.38
N GLY A 6 -1.68 -9.09 4.34
CA GLY A 6 -2.06 -10.49 4.46
C GLY A 6 -2.89 -10.76 5.71
N SER A 7 -3.50 -9.73 6.30
CA SER A 7 -4.35 -9.87 7.49
C SER A 7 -5.64 -10.64 7.21
N GLY A 8 -6.35 -10.99 8.28
CA GLY A 8 -7.54 -11.82 8.19
C GLY A 8 -8.65 -11.26 7.31
N SER A 9 -8.80 -9.92 7.22
CA SER A 9 -9.79 -9.26 6.38
C SER A 9 -9.62 -9.55 4.89
N MET A 10 -8.38 -9.76 4.42
CA MET A 10 -8.11 -10.15 3.04
C MET A 10 -8.71 -11.50 2.64
N SER A 11 -9.07 -12.35 3.60
CA SER A 11 -9.82 -13.61 3.35
C SER A 11 -11.32 -13.42 3.18
N GLU A 12 -11.84 -12.22 3.46
CA GLU A 12 -13.26 -11.93 3.37
C GLU A 12 -13.68 -11.55 1.95
N ILE A 13 -14.96 -11.82 1.64
CA ILE A 13 -15.58 -11.35 0.40
C ILE A 13 -15.89 -9.86 0.56
N GLY A 14 -15.53 -9.06 -0.44
CA GLY A 14 -15.85 -7.63 -0.44
C GLY A 14 -17.37 -7.35 -0.38
N PHE A 15 -17.73 -6.12 -0.04
CA PHE A 15 -19.12 -5.69 0.25
C PHE A 15 -20.13 -5.90 -0.88
N ASN A 16 -19.67 -5.97 -2.11
CA ASN A 16 -20.54 -6.23 -3.26
C ASN A 16 -21.12 -7.66 -3.27
N ARG A 17 -20.72 -8.52 -2.33
CA ARG A 17 -21.15 -9.93 -2.19
C ARG A 17 -21.13 -10.74 -3.49
N LEU A 18 -20.59 -10.19 -4.53
CA LEU A 18 -20.42 -10.76 -5.87
C LEU A 18 -18.93 -10.93 -6.08
N GLY A 19 -18.36 -12.02 -5.58
CA GLY A 19 -16.96 -12.21 -5.86
C GLY A 19 -16.25 -13.17 -4.93
N ALA A 20 -14.99 -13.34 -5.23
CA ALA A 20 -14.04 -14.08 -4.44
C ALA A 20 -13.54 -13.24 -3.26
N PRO A 21 -12.94 -13.86 -2.23
CA PRO A 21 -12.19 -13.16 -1.20
C PRO A 21 -11.20 -12.13 -1.80
N ARG A 22 -10.99 -11.02 -1.09
CA ARG A 22 -10.13 -9.90 -1.56
C ARG A 22 -8.77 -10.37 -2.05
N ILE A 23 -8.17 -11.34 -1.38
CA ILE A 23 -6.87 -11.87 -1.75
C ILE A 23 -6.81 -12.41 -3.19
N PHE A 24 -7.89 -12.99 -3.73
CA PHE A 24 -7.87 -13.51 -5.10
C PHE A 24 -7.78 -12.40 -6.13
N GLU A 25 -8.51 -11.32 -5.93
CA GLU A 25 -8.44 -10.15 -6.80
C GLU A 25 -7.10 -9.40 -6.65
N ALA A 26 -6.57 -9.35 -5.43
CA ALA A 26 -5.26 -8.77 -5.18
C ALA A 26 -4.14 -9.58 -5.86
N ARG A 27 -4.20 -10.92 -5.84
CA ARG A 27 -3.30 -11.80 -6.61
C ARG A 27 -3.37 -11.54 -8.10
N GLU A 28 -4.58 -11.40 -8.64
CA GLU A 28 -4.77 -11.07 -10.05
C GLU A 28 -4.13 -9.72 -10.41
N ALA A 29 -4.30 -8.72 -9.55
CA ALA A 29 -3.72 -7.41 -9.76
C ALA A 29 -2.18 -7.43 -9.71
N ILE A 30 -1.60 -8.13 -8.75
CA ILE A 30 -0.14 -8.31 -8.63
C ILE A 30 0.42 -8.98 -9.89
N ARG A 31 -0.18 -10.09 -10.36
CA ARG A 31 0.24 -10.76 -11.61
C ARG A 31 0.21 -9.85 -12.84
N LYS A 32 -0.77 -8.95 -12.92
CA LYS A 32 -0.92 -8.05 -14.07
C LYS A 32 -0.06 -6.79 -14.00
N ALA A 33 0.22 -6.30 -12.79
CA ALA A 33 0.93 -5.03 -12.63
C ALA A 33 2.44 -5.20 -12.47
N VAL A 34 2.87 -6.13 -11.62
CA VAL A 34 4.26 -6.22 -11.15
C VAL A 34 5.26 -6.54 -12.25
N PRO A 35 5.01 -7.42 -13.23
CA PRO A 35 5.99 -7.73 -14.27
C PRO A 35 6.50 -6.49 -15.01
N GLY A 36 5.59 -5.68 -15.55
CA GLY A 36 6.00 -4.47 -16.29
C GLY A 36 6.64 -3.37 -15.43
N ILE A 37 6.38 -3.37 -14.10
CA ILE A 37 7.02 -2.44 -13.18
C ILE A 37 8.45 -2.90 -12.82
N ALA A 38 8.63 -4.20 -12.60
CA ALA A 38 9.91 -4.79 -12.23
C ALA A 38 10.99 -4.69 -13.33
N GLU A 39 10.58 -4.52 -14.59
CA GLU A 39 11.50 -4.26 -15.71
C GLU A 39 12.27 -2.94 -15.54
N SER A 40 11.67 -1.96 -14.86
CA SER A 40 12.23 -0.61 -14.73
C SER A 40 12.63 -0.22 -13.31
N ARG A 41 12.30 -1.05 -12.31
CA ARG A 41 12.54 -0.76 -10.89
C ARG A 41 12.96 -2.00 -10.09
N ARG A 42 13.82 -1.79 -9.12
CA ARG A 42 14.05 -2.78 -8.06
C ARG A 42 12.87 -2.76 -7.11
N LEU A 43 12.22 -3.91 -6.93
CA LEU A 43 11.12 -4.08 -5.99
C LEU A 43 11.51 -5.02 -4.86
N GLY A 44 11.07 -4.70 -3.66
CA GLY A 44 11.15 -5.57 -2.50
C GLY A 44 9.75 -5.77 -1.91
N LEU A 45 9.59 -6.75 -1.02
CA LEU A 45 8.31 -7.15 -0.47
C LEU A 45 8.38 -7.35 1.04
N ILE A 46 7.48 -6.70 1.74
CA ILE A 46 7.09 -7.02 3.11
C ILE A 46 5.64 -7.50 3.07
N ILE A 47 5.33 -8.57 3.78
CA ILE A 47 3.98 -9.05 4.05
C ILE A 47 3.73 -9.00 5.55
N TYR A 48 2.61 -8.44 5.96
CA TYR A 48 2.16 -8.46 7.34
C TYR A 48 0.82 -9.19 7.49
N GLY A 49 0.52 -9.60 8.70
CA GLY A 49 -0.76 -10.21 9.05
C GLY A 49 -0.72 -11.70 9.31
N PRO A 50 -0.18 -12.57 8.41
CA PRO A 50 -0.28 -14.00 8.59
C PRO A 50 0.29 -14.50 9.91
N GLY A 51 -0.57 -15.14 10.70
CA GLY A 51 -0.21 -15.65 12.01
C GLY A 51 -1.41 -15.74 12.94
N GLU A 52 -1.15 -15.74 14.25
CA GLU A 52 -2.18 -15.73 15.27
C GLU A 52 -2.95 -14.41 15.26
N ARG A 53 -4.26 -14.46 15.56
CA ARG A 53 -5.15 -13.29 15.48
C ARG A 53 -4.73 -12.12 16.36
N SER A 54 -4.05 -12.37 17.46
CA SER A 54 -3.61 -11.35 18.42
C SER A 54 -2.15 -10.98 18.27
N ALA A 55 -1.38 -11.63 17.39
CA ALA A 55 0.03 -11.36 17.20
C ALA A 55 0.22 -10.11 16.36
N CYS A 56 0.85 -9.11 16.92
CA CYS A 56 1.16 -7.83 16.27
C CYS A 56 2.63 -7.74 15.80
N ASP A 57 3.37 -8.79 15.91
CA ASP A 57 4.77 -8.94 15.47
C ASP A 57 4.88 -9.63 14.09
N ASN A 58 3.76 -9.97 13.48
CA ASN A 58 3.70 -10.66 12.19
C ASN A 58 3.96 -9.70 11.02
N VAL A 59 5.13 -9.12 10.98
CA VAL A 59 5.66 -8.34 9.86
C VAL A 59 6.87 -9.07 9.31
N ASN A 60 6.80 -9.50 8.05
CA ASN A 60 7.79 -10.36 7.45
C ASN A 60 8.42 -9.72 6.21
N LEU A 61 9.68 -9.36 6.29
CA LEU A 61 10.48 -9.02 5.10
C LEU A 61 10.69 -10.29 4.29
N ARG A 62 10.14 -10.34 3.09
CA ARG A 62 10.35 -11.45 2.15
C ARG A 62 11.68 -11.29 1.44
N PHE A 63 11.93 -10.12 0.89
CA PHE A 63 13.24 -9.75 0.32
C PHE A 63 13.35 -8.24 0.16
N SER A 64 14.59 -7.78 0.19
CA SER A 64 14.96 -6.39 -0.08
C SER A 64 14.82 -6.05 -1.57
N PRO A 65 14.77 -4.76 -1.95
CA PRO A 65 14.64 -4.35 -3.35
C PRO A 65 15.72 -4.94 -4.27
N ALA A 66 15.28 -5.74 -5.24
CA ALA A 66 16.12 -6.41 -6.22
C ALA A 66 15.54 -6.25 -7.64
N TRP A 67 16.39 -6.42 -8.65
CA TRP A 67 15.97 -6.64 -10.03
C TRP A 67 15.35 -8.03 -10.18
N ASP A 68 14.62 -8.25 -11.25
CA ASP A 68 14.00 -9.56 -11.57
C ASP A 68 13.07 -10.08 -10.44
N SER A 69 12.47 -9.16 -9.70
CA SER A 69 11.66 -9.44 -8.51
C SER A 69 10.20 -9.82 -8.82
N ALA A 70 9.77 -9.83 -10.08
CA ALA A 70 8.37 -10.06 -10.44
C ALA A 70 7.89 -11.45 -10.01
N GLU A 71 8.57 -12.50 -10.45
CA GLU A 71 8.18 -13.88 -10.13
C GLU A 71 8.27 -14.18 -8.62
N PRO A 72 9.32 -13.75 -7.90
CA PRO A 72 9.34 -13.85 -6.45
C PRO A 72 8.17 -13.16 -5.76
N ILE A 73 7.78 -11.94 -6.16
CA ILE A 73 6.63 -11.23 -5.58
C ILE A 73 5.34 -11.98 -5.84
N ILE A 74 5.13 -12.42 -7.08
CA ILE A 74 3.93 -13.17 -7.47
C ILE A 74 3.84 -14.46 -6.64
N GLY A 75 4.91 -15.24 -6.56
CA GLY A 75 4.94 -16.49 -5.81
C GLY A 75 4.60 -16.33 -4.32
N GLU A 76 5.18 -15.29 -3.67
CA GLU A 76 4.89 -14.98 -2.27
C GLU A 76 3.42 -14.60 -2.06
N VAL A 77 2.85 -13.77 -2.92
CA VAL A 77 1.45 -13.34 -2.79
C VAL A 77 0.49 -14.46 -3.16
N GLU A 78 0.83 -15.34 -4.11
CA GLU A 78 0.01 -16.49 -4.47
C GLU A 78 -0.05 -17.55 -3.37
N SER A 79 1.05 -17.79 -2.68
CA SER A 79 1.13 -18.75 -1.56
C SER A 79 0.55 -18.23 -0.25
N LEU A 80 0.22 -16.92 -0.18
CA LEU A 80 -0.23 -16.27 1.03
C LEU A 80 -1.60 -16.76 1.49
N TRP A 81 -1.71 -17.18 2.76
CA TRP A 81 -2.99 -17.46 3.43
C TRP A 81 -3.30 -16.32 4.41
N PRO A 82 -4.26 -15.44 4.08
CA PRO A 82 -4.57 -14.30 4.92
C PRO A 82 -5.09 -14.71 6.29
N SER A 83 -4.49 -14.13 7.33
CA SER A 83 -4.89 -14.35 8.73
C SER A 83 -4.24 -13.30 9.64
N GLY A 84 -4.63 -13.27 10.91
CA GLY A 84 -4.00 -12.46 11.94
C GLY A 84 -4.39 -10.97 11.92
N ALA A 85 -3.60 -10.18 12.63
CA ALA A 85 -3.81 -8.76 12.87
C ALA A 85 -3.22 -7.87 11.75
N THR A 86 -3.42 -6.56 11.87
CA THR A 86 -3.01 -5.56 10.89
C THR A 86 -2.00 -4.56 11.49
N PRO A 87 -0.71 -4.95 11.67
CA PRO A 87 0.36 -4.06 12.16
C PRO A 87 0.93 -3.18 11.03
N LEU A 88 0.06 -2.44 10.31
CA LEU A 88 0.46 -1.69 9.12
C LEU A 88 1.50 -0.59 9.41
N THR A 89 1.41 0.06 10.57
CA THR A 89 2.37 1.11 10.97
C THR A 89 3.79 0.54 11.10
N GLU A 90 3.91 -0.60 11.77
CA GLU A 90 5.20 -1.27 11.93
C GLU A 90 5.72 -1.80 10.59
N ALA A 91 4.84 -2.33 9.75
CA ALA A 91 5.22 -2.80 8.41
C ALA A 91 5.79 -1.67 7.52
N VAL A 92 5.17 -0.48 7.57
CA VAL A 92 5.69 0.70 6.85
C VAL A 92 7.00 1.17 7.46
N ARG A 93 7.15 1.17 8.80
CA ARG A 93 8.40 1.50 9.47
C ARG A 93 9.54 0.58 9.05
N GLN A 94 9.32 -0.73 9.07
CA GLN A 94 10.33 -1.70 8.64
C GLN A 94 10.67 -1.55 7.16
N ALA A 95 9.69 -1.27 6.30
CA ALA A 95 9.94 -0.99 4.89
C ALA A 95 10.85 0.24 4.69
N ALA A 96 10.63 1.28 5.46
CA ALA A 96 11.45 2.48 5.44
C ALA A 96 12.89 2.17 5.89
N GLU A 97 13.07 1.44 6.99
CA GLU A 97 14.41 1.05 7.47
C GLU A 97 15.16 0.17 6.45
N VAL A 98 14.49 -0.77 5.80
CA VAL A 98 15.07 -1.59 4.71
C VAL A 98 15.54 -0.73 3.55
N LEU A 99 14.86 0.38 3.27
CA LEU A 99 15.23 1.34 2.23
C LEU A 99 16.34 2.31 2.67
N ASP A 100 16.75 2.30 3.94
CA ASP A 100 17.67 3.31 4.51
C ASP A 100 17.15 4.74 4.28
N TRP A 101 15.88 4.94 4.60
CA TRP A 101 15.09 6.13 4.24
C TRP A 101 15.70 7.48 4.66
N ARG A 102 16.55 7.49 5.68
CA ARG A 102 17.21 8.72 6.14
C ARG A 102 18.33 9.19 5.23
N HIS A 103 18.91 8.28 4.45
CA HIS A 103 20.13 8.57 3.67
C HIS A 103 19.92 8.35 2.18
N ARG A 104 18.83 7.71 1.77
CA ARG A 104 18.59 7.29 0.38
C ARG A 104 17.16 7.61 -0.04
N PRO A 105 16.97 8.10 -1.27
CA PRO A 105 15.64 8.28 -1.80
C PRO A 105 14.93 6.93 -1.92
N GLY A 106 13.65 6.90 -1.57
CA GLY A 106 12.90 5.66 -1.61
C GLY A 106 11.39 5.88 -1.56
N ALA A 107 10.66 4.85 -1.98
CA ALA A 107 9.21 4.85 -1.90
C ALA A 107 8.68 3.52 -1.35
N VAL A 108 7.66 3.64 -0.51
CA VAL A 108 6.84 2.53 -0.03
C VAL A 108 5.48 2.62 -0.68
N VAL A 109 4.93 1.49 -1.11
CA VAL A 109 3.54 1.36 -1.52
C VAL A 109 2.87 0.38 -0.59
N LEU A 110 2.01 0.89 0.27
CA LEU A 110 1.16 0.11 1.17
C LEU A 110 -0.12 -0.30 0.43
N VAL A 111 -0.38 -1.59 0.34
CA VAL A 111 -1.67 -2.14 -0.13
C VAL A 111 -2.39 -2.72 1.07
N THR A 112 -3.54 -2.16 1.42
CA THR A 112 -4.31 -2.57 2.60
C THR A 112 -5.82 -2.52 2.35
N ASP A 113 -6.57 -3.41 2.97
CA ASP A 113 -8.04 -3.42 2.98
C ASP A 113 -8.63 -3.02 4.32
N GLY A 114 -7.78 -2.70 5.31
CA GLY A 114 -8.22 -2.54 6.69
C GLY A 114 -7.53 -1.47 7.51
N LYS A 115 -7.89 -1.51 8.78
CA LYS A 115 -7.41 -0.60 9.82
C LYS A 115 -6.18 -1.16 10.51
N GLU A 116 -5.35 -0.26 11.03
CA GLU A 116 -4.40 -0.58 12.08
C GLU A 116 -5.11 -1.23 13.28
N THR A 117 -4.72 -2.45 13.65
CA THR A 117 -5.31 -3.18 14.77
C THR A 117 -4.33 -3.47 15.91
N CYS A 118 -3.08 -3.03 15.77
CA CYS A 118 -2.00 -3.28 16.70
C CYS A 118 -1.57 -2.05 17.51
N GLY A 119 -2.41 -1.02 17.52
CA GLY A 119 -2.13 0.20 18.29
C GLY A 119 -1.05 1.09 17.70
N GLY A 120 -0.65 0.83 16.46
CA GLY A 120 0.26 1.71 15.73
C GLY A 120 -0.36 3.08 15.46
N THR A 121 0.49 4.07 15.24
CA THR A 121 0.11 5.46 15.02
C THR A 121 0.64 5.95 13.67
N PRO A 122 -0.04 5.63 12.54
CA PRO A 122 0.44 5.96 11.19
C PRO A 122 0.69 7.45 10.99
N CYS A 123 -0.17 8.32 11.53
CA CYS A 123 0.02 9.77 11.40
C CYS A 123 1.28 10.27 12.13
N ALA A 124 1.58 9.73 13.30
CA ALA A 124 2.83 10.08 13.99
C ALA A 124 4.07 9.59 13.22
N LEU A 125 3.97 8.43 12.58
CA LEU A 125 5.02 7.93 11.68
C LEU A 125 5.19 8.83 10.45
N ALA A 126 4.09 9.29 9.85
CA ALA A 126 4.13 10.23 8.73
C ALA A 126 4.82 11.54 9.12
N GLU A 127 4.52 12.07 10.32
CA GLU A 127 5.20 13.26 10.84
C GLU A 127 6.69 13.02 11.10
N GLU A 128 7.09 11.83 11.56
CA GLU A 128 8.50 11.47 11.71
C GLU A 128 9.22 11.54 10.36
N PHE A 129 8.64 10.94 9.32
CA PHE A 129 9.19 10.99 7.97
C PHE A 129 9.28 12.40 7.42
N ALA A 130 8.21 13.20 7.55
CA ALA A 130 8.17 14.57 7.07
C ALA A 130 9.22 15.48 7.76
N ARG A 131 9.39 15.32 9.07
CA ARG A 131 10.36 16.13 9.84
C ARG A 131 11.82 15.84 9.49
N SER A 132 12.12 14.68 8.96
CA SER A 132 13.49 14.31 8.58
C SER A 132 14.01 15.07 7.36
N GLY A 133 13.12 15.58 6.50
CA GLY A 133 13.49 16.18 5.22
C GLY A 133 14.07 15.18 4.19
N ALA A 134 13.97 13.89 4.47
CA ALA A 134 14.43 12.85 3.56
C ALA A 134 13.56 12.77 2.29
N ASP A 135 14.15 12.42 1.17
CA ASP A 135 13.44 12.14 -0.09
C ASP A 135 12.79 10.74 0.00
N PHE A 136 11.76 10.65 0.81
CA PHE A 136 11.06 9.40 1.11
C PHE A 136 9.55 9.59 1.02
N THR A 137 8.89 8.71 0.28
CA THR A 137 7.46 8.82 -0.01
C THR A 137 6.73 7.53 0.36
N VAL A 138 5.55 7.66 0.96
CA VAL A 138 4.65 6.53 1.21
C VAL A 138 3.37 6.73 0.37
N HIS A 139 3.14 5.84 -0.57
CA HIS A 139 1.84 5.75 -1.26
C HIS A 139 0.97 4.72 -0.54
N VAL A 140 -0.32 4.96 -0.52
CA VAL A 140 -1.30 4.06 0.09
C VAL A 140 -2.38 3.70 -0.92
N ILE A 141 -2.63 2.41 -1.07
CA ILE A 141 -3.73 1.88 -1.88
C ILE A 141 -4.73 1.21 -0.93
N GLY A 142 -5.87 1.83 -0.74
CA GLY A 142 -7.00 1.27 -0.01
C GLY A 142 -7.80 0.33 -0.92
N PHE A 143 -7.68 -0.98 -0.68
CA PHE A 143 -8.33 -1.99 -1.51
C PHE A 143 -9.65 -2.45 -0.88
N LYS A 144 -10.78 -2.15 -1.56
CA LYS A 144 -12.14 -2.51 -1.08
C LYS A 144 -12.44 -2.02 0.34
N VAL A 145 -11.96 -0.84 0.69
CA VAL A 145 -12.20 -0.21 1.99
C VAL A 145 -13.57 0.44 2.11
N ARG A 146 -14.33 0.55 1.01
CA ARG A 146 -15.69 1.07 1.00
C ARG A 146 -16.69 0.01 1.41
N GLY A 147 -17.35 0.20 2.53
CA GLY A 147 -18.49 -0.66 2.85
C GLY A 147 -19.15 -0.46 4.20
N ASP A 148 -18.50 0.12 5.16
CA ASP A 148 -19.06 0.26 6.49
C ASP A 148 -19.68 1.64 6.81
N HIS A 149 -19.68 2.59 5.85
CA HIS A 149 -20.05 3.97 6.12
C HIS A 149 -21.10 4.57 5.18
N PHE A 150 -22.25 3.92 5.06
CA PHE A 150 -23.48 4.62 4.73
C PHE A 150 -24.21 5.08 6.02
N ASN A 151 -23.48 5.68 6.93
CA ASN A 151 -24.07 6.52 7.96
C ASN A 151 -23.76 7.98 7.64
N LEU A 152 -24.69 8.59 6.94
CA LEU A 152 -24.85 10.05 6.78
C LEU A 152 -25.11 10.70 8.14
N SER A 153 -24.18 10.59 9.08
CA SER A 153 -24.16 11.42 10.28
C SER A 153 -23.01 12.38 10.12
N ALA A 154 -23.34 13.57 9.63
CA ALA A 154 -22.43 14.70 9.60
C ALA A 154 -21.77 14.86 10.97
N GLY A 155 -20.47 14.57 11.09
CA GLY A 155 -19.69 14.91 12.26
C GLY A 155 -18.79 13.84 12.86
N SER A 156 -18.70 12.63 12.34
CA SER A 156 -17.71 11.65 12.77
C SER A 156 -16.72 11.39 11.62
N ASP A 157 -15.53 11.87 11.82
CA ASP A 157 -14.34 11.64 11.02
C ASP A 157 -14.19 10.12 10.80
N ASP A 158 -14.34 9.66 9.56
CA ASP A 158 -14.32 8.24 9.19
C ASP A 158 -12.93 7.65 9.43
N GLY A 159 -12.71 7.18 10.63
CA GLY A 159 -11.43 6.79 11.17
C GLY A 159 -10.65 5.68 10.43
N ILE A 160 -11.19 5.11 9.35
CA ILE A 160 -10.47 4.07 8.57
C ILE A 160 -9.70 4.69 7.41
N VAL A 161 -10.34 5.54 6.65
CA VAL A 161 -9.74 6.20 5.49
C VAL A 161 -8.72 7.24 5.94
N SER A 162 -8.96 7.87 7.10
CA SER A 162 -8.11 8.95 7.61
C SER A 162 -6.75 8.46 8.13
N VAL A 163 -6.71 7.31 8.80
CA VAL A 163 -5.50 6.86 9.52
C VAL A 163 -4.38 6.42 8.57
N ALA A 164 -4.68 5.66 7.52
CA ALA A 164 -3.66 5.30 6.53
C ALA A 164 -3.37 6.45 5.55
N ARG A 165 -4.36 7.33 5.31
CA ARG A 165 -4.22 8.47 4.41
C ARG A 165 -3.15 9.45 4.87
N CYS A 166 -3.01 9.68 6.19
CA CYS A 166 -1.98 10.60 6.69
C CYS A 166 -0.54 10.15 6.37
N LEU A 167 -0.30 8.85 6.15
CA LEU A 167 1.01 8.38 5.64
C LEU A 167 1.30 8.94 4.25
N ALA A 168 0.33 8.91 3.37
CA ALA A 168 0.49 9.47 2.03
C ALA A 168 0.60 11.01 2.08
N ASP A 169 -0.37 11.66 2.71
CA ASP A 169 -0.43 13.13 2.76
C ASP A 169 0.81 13.73 3.44
N GLY A 170 1.28 13.11 4.54
CA GLY A 170 2.44 13.61 5.30
C GLY A 170 3.80 13.39 4.61
N THR A 171 3.88 12.50 3.64
CA THR A 171 5.12 12.20 2.89
C THR A 171 5.07 12.66 1.43
N GLY A 172 4.03 13.40 1.03
CA GLY A 172 3.86 13.82 -0.37
C GLY A 172 3.51 12.68 -1.32
N GLY A 173 3.01 11.57 -0.79
CA GLY A 173 2.58 10.40 -1.55
C GLY A 173 1.15 10.53 -2.07
N ARG A 174 0.66 9.43 -2.65
CA ARG A 174 -0.70 9.32 -3.17
C ARG A 174 -1.51 8.38 -2.31
N TYR A 175 -2.76 8.74 -2.09
CA TYR A 175 -3.78 7.85 -1.56
C TYR A 175 -4.75 7.47 -2.70
N GLU A 176 -4.76 6.21 -3.07
CA GLU A 176 -5.61 5.67 -4.13
C GLU A 176 -6.62 4.68 -3.54
N THR A 177 -7.83 4.66 -4.05
CA THR A 177 -8.83 3.64 -3.71
C THR A 177 -9.02 2.69 -4.88
N ALA A 178 -9.12 1.39 -4.60
CA ALA A 178 -9.34 0.37 -5.59
C ALA A 178 -10.50 -0.53 -5.16
N GLU A 179 -11.55 -0.62 -5.96
CA GLU A 179 -12.73 -1.45 -5.69
C GLU A 179 -12.71 -2.76 -6.48
N THR A 180 -11.91 -2.82 -7.55
CA THR A 180 -11.75 -3.99 -8.41
C THR A 180 -10.29 -4.35 -8.58
N ALA A 181 -10.02 -5.56 -9.08
CA ALA A 181 -8.67 -5.95 -9.46
C ALA A 181 -8.06 -5.00 -10.50
N GLN A 182 -8.88 -4.45 -11.41
CA GLN A 182 -8.40 -3.51 -12.42
C GLN A 182 -8.03 -2.15 -11.83
N ASP A 183 -8.80 -1.65 -10.88
CA ASP A 183 -8.45 -0.42 -10.16
C ASP A 183 -7.14 -0.61 -9.40
N LEU A 184 -6.96 -1.78 -8.76
CA LEU A 184 -5.72 -2.10 -8.05
C LEU A 184 -4.52 -2.19 -9.01
N VAL A 185 -4.69 -2.75 -10.21
CA VAL A 185 -3.65 -2.72 -11.26
C VAL A 185 -3.27 -1.29 -11.63
N ALA A 186 -4.27 -0.42 -11.84
CA ALA A 186 -4.04 0.97 -12.19
C ALA A 186 -3.32 1.72 -11.07
N ALA A 187 -3.76 1.54 -9.82
CA ALA A 187 -3.15 2.14 -8.63
C ALA A 187 -1.70 1.67 -8.43
N LEU A 188 -1.41 0.37 -8.59
CA LEU A 188 -0.05 -0.17 -8.51
C LEU A 188 0.85 0.42 -9.60
N ARG A 189 0.38 0.53 -10.83
CA ARG A 189 1.15 1.15 -11.93
C ARG A 189 1.40 2.63 -11.69
N LEU A 190 0.43 3.33 -11.12
CA LEU A 190 0.54 4.76 -10.80
C LEU A 190 1.53 5.02 -9.66
N THR A 191 1.52 4.19 -8.62
CA THR A 191 2.32 4.39 -7.41
C THR A 191 3.72 3.76 -7.47
N LEU A 192 3.86 2.63 -8.17
CA LEU A 192 5.13 1.94 -8.37
C LEU A 192 5.80 2.29 -9.71
N GLY A 193 5.03 2.74 -10.71
CA GLY A 193 5.55 3.09 -12.03
C GLY A 193 6.45 4.32 -11.99
N CYS A 194 7.36 4.44 -12.95
CA CYS A 194 8.04 5.70 -13.20
C CYS A 194 7.04 6.65 -13.87
N ASN A 195 6.79 7.81 -13.29
CA ASN A 195 6.11 8.91 -13.98
C ASN A 195 7.07 9.45 -15.06
N LEU A 196 7.15 8.77 -16.21
CA LEU A 196 7.86 9.26 -17.39
C LEU A 196 7.13 10.46 -18.04
N TYR A 197 5.96 10.79 -17.56
CA TYR A 197 5.21 11.99 -17.93
C TYR A 197 5.27 13.02 -16.81
N GLY A 198 6.48 13.51 -16.53
CA GLY A 198 6.64 14.82 -15.90
C GLY A 198 6.03 15.84 -16.85
N SER A 199 4.86 16.38 -16.46
CA SER A 199 4.29 17.67 -16.90
C SER A 199 4.58 18.10 -18.34
N LEU A 200 3.83 17.58 -19.31
CA LEU A 200 3.55 18.29 -20.56
C LEU A 200 2.29 19.17 -20.46
N GLU A 201 1.99 19.68 -19.30
CA GLU A 201 0.93 20.67 -19.11
C GLU A 201 1.51 21.89 -18.39
N ASP A 202 2.15 22.76 -19.10
CA ASP A 202 2.03 24.22 -19.02
C ASP A 202 2.86 24.92 -20.11
N GLY A 203 2.48 24.75 -21.34
CA GLY A 203 3.08 25.40 -22.50
C GLY A 203 2.10 26.18 -23.36
N SER A 204 0.93 26.58 -22.84
CA SER A 204 -0.07 27.31 -23.65
C SER A 204 -0.78 28.40 -22.84
N ARG A 205 -0.03 29.41 -22.43
CA ARG A 205 -0.57 30.75 -22.20
C ARG A 205 0.56 31.77 -22.14
N ARG A 206 0.90 32.38 -23.28
CA ARG A 206 1.14 33.83 -23.46
C ARG A 206 1.63 34.10 -24.85
N ILE A 207 0.67 34.38 -25.73
CA ILE A 207 0.88 35.34 -26.78
C ILE A 207 -0.43 36.14 -26.86
N GLN A 208 -0.44 37.28 -26.25
CA GLN A 208 -0.98 38.59 -26.75
C GLN A 208 -0.55 39.64 -25.73
#